data_7e2cad8e6179ff3f15e89208e3368aeb
#
_entry.id   7e2cad8e6179ff3f15e89208e3368aeb
#
_cell.length_a   1.000
_cell.length_b   1.000
_cell.length_c   1.000
_cell.angle_alpha   90.00
_cell.angle_beta   90.00
_cell.angle_gamma   90.00
#
_symmetry.space_group_name_H-M   'P 1'
#
loop_
_entity.id
_entity.type
_entity.pdbx_description
1 polymer ?
#
loop_
_entity_poly.entity_id
_entity_poly.type
_entity_poly.pdbx_seq_one_letter_code
_entity_poly.pdbx_strand_id
1 'polypeptide(L)'
;SPQGKIQAEGLSGWADDAFWLDVDAGVADAFLRKMRMYKLRAAVEIEDLRDTHVVGWSLDGGEAGIAHSDPRGFGERVIGTKSEAAGWLPADDRYAARRISAGMPELGPDFAVDTTFPHDIGMDLLDGIDFAKGCYVGQEVVSRMKHRGTARRRPVIVSGIDAAAAADVVASGRTAGTLGEVVGGRAVAVLRLDRITDVTAVTVDGRPVTVELPAW
;
A
#
# COMPACT_ATOMS: atom_id res chain seq x y z
N SER A 1 8.18 0.68 -12.18
CA SER A 1 8.40 0.64 -13.63
C SER A 1 9.32 1.78 -14.08
N PRO A 2 9.82 1.77 -15.34
CA PRO A 2 10.56 2.90 -15.90
C PRO A 2 9.78 4.21 -15.90
N GLN A 3 8.47 4.14 -15.94
CA GLN A 3 7.57 5.30 -15.83
C GLN A 3 7.37 5.76 -14.39
N GLY A 4 8.04 5.15 -13.41
CA GLY A 4 7.94 5.46 -11.98
C GLY A 4 6.69 4.92 -11.28
N LYS A 5 5.92 4.04 -11.91
CA LYS A 5 4.73 3.45 -11.30
C LYS A 5 5.07 2.22 -10.46
N ILE A 6 4.25 1.95 -9.46
CA ILE A 6 4.39 0.85 -8.51
C ILE A 6 4.13 -0.47 -9.23
N GLN A 7 5.04 -1.43 -9.04
CA GLN A 7 4.92 -2.80 -9.55
C GLN A 7 4.88 -3.83 -8.43
N ALA A 8 5.34 -3.46 -7.25
CA ALA A 8 5.20 -4.19 -6.00
C ALA A 8 5.35 -3.19 -4.86
N GLU A 9 4.74 -3.46 -3.75
CA GLU A 9 4.95 -2.80 -2.48
C GLU A 9 4.96 -3.84 -1.37
N GLY A 10 5.47 -3.46 -0.21
CA GLY A 10 5.53 -4.30 0.97
C GLY A 10 6.37 -3.65 2.05
N LEU A 11 6.53 -4.33 3.15
CA LEU A 11 7.43 -3.92 4.21
C LEU A 11 8.76 -4.65 4.11
N SER A 12 9.80 -3.97 4.53
CA SER A 12 11.13 -4.59 4.67
C SER A 12 11.73 -4.23 6.01
N GLY A 13 12.44 -5.16 6.61
CA GLY A 13 13.17 -4.96 7.83
C GLY A 13 14.47 -5.75 7.84
N TRP A 14 15.38 -5.38 8.73
CA TRP A 14 16.65 -6.07 8.94
C TRP A 14 16.57 -6.90 10.22
N ALA A 15 16.79 -8.20 10.12
CA ALA A 15 16.90 -9.11 11.25
C ALA A 15 17.76 -10.31 10.84
N ASP A 16 18.48 -10.92 11.79
CA ASP A 16 19.28 -12.14 11.60
C ASP A 16 20.25 -12.06 10.40
N ASP A 17 20.93 -10.90 10.25
CA ASP A 17 21.85 -10.61 9.16
C ASP A 17 21.25 -10.70 7.76
N ALA A 18 19.93 -10.53 7.64
CA ALA A 18 19.20 -10.53 6.38
C ALA A 18 18.17 -9.42 6.29
N PHE A 19 17.87 -8.99 5.06
CA PHE A 19 16.67 -8.22 4.76
C PHE A 19 15.49 -9.17 4.55
N TRP A 20 14.49 -9.01 5.40
CA TRP A 20 13.21 -9.68 5.27
C TRP A 20 12.25 -8.76 4.54
N LEU A 21 11.57 -9.29 3.55
CA LEU A 21 10.61 -8.53 2.75
C LEU A 21 9.31 -9.33 2.64
N ASP A 22 8.20 -8.65 2.80
CA ASP A 22 6.91 -9.16 2.38
C ASP A 22 6.38 -8.39 1.16
N VAL A 23 5.69 -9.06 0.29
CA VAL A 23 5.00 -8.46 -0.86
C VAL A 23 3.72 -9.23 -1.12
N ASP A 24 2.76 -8.59 -1.80
CA ASP A 24 1.54 -9.26 -2.23
C ASP A 24 1.85 -10.51 -3.06
N ALA A 25 1.14 -11.61 -2.77
CA ALA A 25 1.36 -12.91 -3.41
C ALA A 25 1.17 -12.86 -4.93
N GLY A 26 0.25 -12.03 -5.42
CA GLY A 26 -0.04 -11.87 -6.85
C GLY A 26 1.11 -11.24 -7.65
N VAL A 27 2.02 -10.52 -7.00
CA VAL A 27 3.19 -9.89 -7.64
C VAL A 27 4.51 -10.56 -7.26
N ALA A 28 4.52 -11.48 -6.31
CA ALA A 28 5.73 -12.06 -5.73
C ALA A 28 6.66 -12.68 -6.78
N ASP A 29 6.14 -13.45 -7.74
CA ASP A 29 6.95 -14.07 -8.79
C ASP A 29 7.61 -13.05 -9.72
N ALA A 30 6.87 -12.02 -10.10
CA ALA A 30 7.39 -10.94 -10.95
C ALA A 30 8.44 -10.12 -10.19
N PHE A 31 8.20 -9.84 -8.91
CA PHE A 31 9.12 -9.15 -8.02
C PHE A 31 10.42 -9.95 -7.85
N LEU A 32 10.33 -11.23 -7.52
CA LEU A 32 11.49 -12.12 -7.33
C LEU A 32 12.35 -12.22 -8.60
N ARG A 33 11.73 -12.42 -9.77
CA ARG A 33 12.45 -12.41 -11.06
C ARG A 33 13.20 -11.09 -11.27
N LYS A 34 12.56 -9.97 -10.96
CA LYS A 34 13.16 -8.64 -11.09
C LYS A 34 14.32 -8.44 -10.14
N MET A 35 14.19 -8.84 -8.88
CA MET A 35 15.27 -8.76 -7.88
C MET A 35 16.48 -9.59 -8.30
N ARG A 36 16.27 -10.83 -8.77
CA ARG A 36 17.33 -11.70 -9.30
C ARG A 36 18.02 -11.10 -10.53
N MET A 37 17.28 -10.44 -11.41
CA MET A 37 17.84 -9.75 -12.57
C MET A 37 18.68 -8.54 -12.17
N TYR A 38 18.22 -7.72 -11.23
CA TYR A 38 18.92 -6.51 -10.79
C TYR A 38 20.03 -6.76 -9.78
N LYS A 39 20.10 -7.95 -9.18
CA LYS A 39 21.20 -8.36 -8.32
C LYS A 39 22.56 -8.22 -9.01
N LEU A 40 22.62 -8.48 -10.31
CA LEU A 40 23.85 -8.41 -11.13
C LEU A 40 25.01 -9.20 -10.47
N ARG A 41 26.05 -8.48 -10.06
CA ARG A 41 27.27 -9.04 -9.41
C ARG A 41 27.29 -8.81 -7.89
N ALA A 42 26.19 -8.33 -7.30
CA ALA A 42 26.13 -8.14 -5.85
C ALA A 42 26.29 -9.48 -5.11
N ALA A 43 27.11 -9.47 -4.05
CA ALA A 43 27.32 -10.64 -3.19
C ALA A 43 26.15 -10.78 -2.19
N VAL A 44 24.96 -11.02 -2.71
CA VAL A 44 23.73 -11.26 -1.94
C VAL A 44 23.05 -12.52 -2.45
N GLU A 45 22.37 -13.25 -1.58
CA GLU A 45 21.46 -14.32 -1.94
C GLU A 45 20.01 -13.79 -1.85
N ILE A 46 19.14 -14.33 -2.71
CA ILE A 46 17.72 -13.99 -2.70
C ILE A 46 16.96 -15.30 -2.61
N GLU A 47 16.33 -15.49 -1.48
CA GLU A 47 15.59 -16.71 -1.15
C GLU A 47 14.07 -16.43 -1.20
N ASP A 48 13.33 -17.41 -1.69
CA ASP A 48 11.87 -17.42 -1.67
C ASP A 48 11.40 -18.30 -0.51
N LEU A 49 10.81 -17.70 0.49
CA LEU A 49 10.40 -18.38 1.72
C LEU A 49 8.92 -18.78 1.74
N ARG A 50 8.16 -18.56 0.67
CA ARG A 50 6.70 -18.80 0.64
C ARG A 50 6.30 -20.25 0.93
N ASP A 51 7.19 -21.21 0.65
CA ASP A 51 6.93 -22.63 0.97
C ASP A 51 7.07 -22.97 2.45
N THR A 52 7.81 -22.18 3.20
CA THR A 52 8.16 -22.44 4.61
C THR A 52 7.62 -21.43 5.59
N HIS A 53 7.34 -20.20 5.14
CA HIS A 53 6.91 -19.09 5.97
C HIS A 53 5.56 -18.55 5.54
N VAL A 54 4.94 -17.82 6.44
CA VAL A 54 3.72 -17.04 6.23
C VAL A 54 3.89 -15.64 6.81
N VAL A 55 3.08 -14.72 6.34
CA VAL A 55 3.05 -13.34 6.82
C VAL A 55 1.78 -13.13 7.62
N GLY A 56 1.92 -12.57 8.81
CA GLY A 56 0.84 -12.16 9.69
C GLY A 56 0.86 -10.67 9.98
N TRP A 57 -0.17 -10.24 10.67
CA TRP A 57 -0.28 -8.90 11.22
C TRP A 57 -0.70 -8.99 12.69
N SER A 58 -0.01 -8.24 13.55
CA SER A 58 -0.32 -8.13 14.97
C SER A 58 -0.49 -6.65 15.34
N LEU A 59 -1.54 -6.35 16.12
CA LEU A 59 -1.75 -4.99 16.62
C LEU A 59 -0.85 -4.70 17.83
N ASP A 60 -0.72 -5.69 18.70
CA ASP A 60 -0.10 -5.52 20.02
C ASP A 60 1.32 -6.09 20.08
N GLY A 61 1.77 -6.76 19.03
CA GLY A 61 3.07 -7.42 18.96
C GLY A 61 3.14 -8.72 19.76
N GLY A 62 4.36 -9.27 19.85
CA GLY A 62 4.65 -10.45 20.71
C GLY A 62 4.40 -11.80 20.05
N GLU A 63 4.06 -11.85 18.78
CA GLU A 63 3.96 -13.09 18.02
C GLU A 63 5.34 -13.68 17.72
N ALA A 64 5.42 -15.02 17.64
CA ALA A 64 6.66 -15.69 17.25
C ALA A 64 6.99 -15.42 15.77
N GLY A 65 8.26 -15.16 15.47
CA GLY A 65 8.76 -14.87 14.14
C GLY A 65 9.55 -13.57 14.06
N ILE A 66 9.88 -13.16 12.86
CA ILE A 66 10.54 -11.88 12.59
C ILE A 66 9.48 -10.77 12.51
N ALA A 67 9.46 -9.90 13.50
CA ALA A 67 8.50 -8.81 13.59
C ALA A 67 9.12 -7.49 13.10
N HIS A 68 8.38 -6.76 12.29
CA HIS A 68 8.73 -5.42 11.84
C HIS A 68 7.58 -4.47 12.17
N SER A 69 7.85 -3.45 12.99
CA SER A 69 6.87 -2.39 13.22
C SER A 69 6.51 -1.74 11.91
N ASP A 70 5.22 -1.61 11.64
CA ASP A 70 4.79 -0.86 10.47
C ASP A 70 5.02 0.63 10.72
N PRO A 71 5.90 1.30 9.94
CA PRO A 71 6.21 2.72 10.15
C PRO A 71 4.99 3.63 9.98
N ARG A 72 3.92 3.11 9.40
CA ARG A 72 2.64 3.79 9.25
C ARG A 72 1.78 3.76 10.52
N GLY A 73 2.22 3.05 11.57
CA GLY A 73 1.66 3.15 12.92
C GLY A 73 0.39 2.34 13.18
N PHE A 74 0.14 1.25 12.46
CA PHE A 74 -1.05 0.43 12.71
C PHE A 74 -0.77 -1.03 13.08
N GLY A 75 0.39 -1.30 13.68
CA GLY A 75 0.76 -2.62 14.21
C GLY A 75 2.11 -3.10 13.68
N GLU A 76 2.31 -4.41 13.73
CA GLU A 76 3.51 -5.08 13.29
C GLU A 76 3.19 -6.07 12.17
N ARG A 77 4.10 -6.16 11.21
CA ARG A 77 4.13 -7.24 10.25
C ARG A 77 5.03 -8.35 10.81
N VAL A 78 4.55 -9.57 10.83
CA VAL A 78 5.28 -10.71 11.38
C VAL A 78 5.48 -11.76 10.29
N ILE A 79 6.73 -12.18 10.09
CA ILE A 79 7.06 -13.26 9.17
C ILE A 79 7.47 -14.45 10.06
N GLY A 80 6.70 -15.51 10.04
CA GLY A 80 6.93 -16.71 10.84
C GLY A 80 6.95 -17.96 9.99
N THR A 81 7.66 -18.99 10.45
CA THR A 81 7.53 -20.31 9.87
C THR A 81 6.10 -20.82 9.99
N LYS A 82 5.71 -21.77 9.15
CA LYS A 82 4.37 -22.39 9.23
C LYS A 82 4.12 -23.05 10.59
N SER A 83 5.18 -23.51 11.29
CA SER A 83 5.08 -24.09 12.64
C SER A 83 4.83 -23.02 13.70
N GLU A 84 5.51 -21.88 13.63
CA GLU A 84 5.29 -20.75 14.54
C GLU A 84 3.88 -20.16 14.34
N ALA A 85 3.42 -20.09 13.12
CA ALA A 85 2.11 -19.57 12.75
C ALA A 85 0.94 -20.55 13.00
N ALA A 86 1.20 -21.77 13.50
CA ALA A 86 0.16 -22.77 13.70
C ALA A 86 -0.96 -22.33 14.67
N GLY A 87 -0.65 -21.40 15.56
CA GLY A 87 -1.61 -20.77 16.49
C GLY A 87 -2.21 -19.45 16.02
N TRP A 88 -1.79 -18.93 14.87
CA TRP A 88 -2.29 -17.66 14.38
C TRP A 88 -3.74 -17.79 13.90
N LEU A 89 -4.50 -16.73 14.08
CA LEU A 89 -5.87 -16.67 13.54
C LEU A 89 -5.82 -16.46 12.03
N PRO A 90 -6.75 -17.06 11.27
CA PRO A 90 -6.92 -16.74 9.86
C PRO A 90 -7.13 -15.24 9.64
N ALA A 91 -6.70 -14.75 8.49
CA ALA A 91 -7.00 -13.38 8.08
C ALA A 91 -8.51 -13.16 8.04
N ASP A 92 -8.94 -12.03 8.61
CA ASP A 92 -10.32 -11.55 8.58
C ASP A 92 -10.34 -10.05 8.28
N ASP A 93 -11.51 -9.45 8.31
CA ASP A 93 -11.70 -8.04 7.99
C ASP A 93 -11.03 -7.06 8.98
N ARG A 94 -10.48 -7.52 10.11
CA ARG A 94 -9.86 -6.64 11.11
C ARG A 94 -8.66 -5.90 10.57
N TYR A 95 -7.80 -6.60 9.82
CA TYR A 95 -6.65 -5.96 9.17
C TYR A 95 -7.12 -4.91 8.16
N ALA A 96 -8.02 -5.29 7.24
CA ALA A 96 -8.54 -4.39 6.23
C ALA A 96 -9.26 -3.19 6.86
N ALA A 97 -10.11 -3.40 7.88
CA ALA A 97 -10.79 -2.33 8.59
C ALA A 97 -9.80 -1.36 9.27
N ARG A 98 -8.73 -1.88 9.87
CA ARG A 98 -7.70 -1.06 10.52
C ARG A 98 -6.91 -0.26 9.47
N ARG A 99 -6.48 -0.91 8.39
CA ARG A 99 -5.77 -0.31 7.26
C ARG A 99 -6.59 0.82 6.63
N ILE A 100 -7.87 0.55 6.34
CA ILE A 100 -8.81 1.53 5.78
C ILE A 100 -8.99 2.71 6.75
N SER A 101 -9.14 2.44 8.04
CA SER A 101 -9.28 3.49 9.05
C SER A 101 -8.03 4.37 9.18
N ALA A 102 -6.86 3.83 8.91
CA ALA A 102 -5.61 4.58 8.86
C ALA A 102 -5.40 5.29 7.51
N GLY A 103 -6.24 5.06 6.51
CA GLY A 103 -6.12 5.64 5.18
C GLY A 103 -4.96 5.08 4.37
N MET A 104 -4.55 3.84 4.63
CA MET A 104 -3.42 3.17 3.97
C MET A 104 -3.88 2.39 2.74
N PRO A 105 -3.53 2.84 1.52
CA PRO A 105 -3.80 2.06 0.31
C PRO A 105 -2.90 0.82 0.26
N GLU A 106 -3.39 -0.25 -0.33
CA GLU A 106 -2.67 -1.50 -0.53
C GLU A 106 -2.79 -1.99 -1.98
N LEU A 107 -1.69 -2.50 -2.52
CA LEU A 107 -1.65 -3.08 -3.85
C LEU A 107 -2.56 -4.31 -3.93
N GLY A 108 -3.36 -4.38 -4.96
CA GLY A 108 -4.38 -5.41 -5.13
C GLY A 108 -5.75 -4.91 -4.68
N PRO A 109 -6.01 -4.74 -3.38
CA PRO A 109 -7.30 -4.26 -2.90
C PRO A 109 -7.68 -2.85 -3.37
N ASP A 110 -6.74 -1.90 -3.42
CA ASP A 110 -7.06 -0.49 -3.66
C ASP A 110 -6.49 0.06 -4.97
N PHE A 111 -5.46 -0.54 -5.51
CA PHE A 111 -4.90 -0.14 -6.80
C PHE A 111 -4.17 -1.29 -7.48
N ALA A 112 -4.11 -1.25 -8.81
CA ALA A 112 -3.46 -2.29 -9.60
C ALA A 112 -1.99 -1.94 -9.94
N VAL A 113 -1.23 -2.96 -10.29
CA VAL A 113 0.14 -2.86 -10.82
C VAL A 113 0.18 -1.88 -11.99
N ASP A 114 1.23 -1.06 -12.05
CA ASP A 114 1.51 -0.08 -13.12
C ASP A 114 0.43 1.01 -13.31
N THR A 115 -0.50 1.19 -12.37
CA THR A 115 -1.52 2.25 -12.45
C THR A 115 -1.18 3.50 -11.64
N THR A 116 -0.45 3.36 -10.54
CA THR A 116 -0.34 4.36 -9.46
C THR A 116 1.12 4.73 -9.21
N PHE A 117 1.40 5.99 -8.92
CA PHE A 117 2.73 6.46 -8.52
C PHE A 117 2.90 6.35 -6.99
N PRO A 118 4.14 6.23 -6.47
CA PRO A 118 4.39 6.23 -5.03
C PRO A 118 3.82 7.43 -4.29
N HIS A 119 3.86 8.61 -4.89
CA HIS A 119 3.23 9.82 -4.33
C HIS A 119 1.70 9.72 -4.25
N ASP A 120 1.08 9.03 -5.19
CA ASP A 120 -0.40 8.89 -5.20
C ASP A 120 -0.92 8.10 -4.00
N ILE A 121 -0.08 7.26 -3.39
CA ILE A 121 -0.39 6.47 -2.19
C ILE A 121 0.30 6.98 -0.92
N GLY A 122 0.88 8.18 -0.98
CA GLY A 122 1.47 8.83 0.19
C GLY A 122 2.85 8.34 0.62
N MET A 123 3.54 7.51 -0.18
CA MET A 123 4.88 7.02 0.17
C MET A 123 5.92 8.13 0.41
N ASP A 124 5.72 9.30 -0.19
CA ASP A 124 6.55 10.49 0.04
C ASP A 124 6.34 11.14 1.41
N LEU A 125 5.24 10.85 2.08
CA LEU A 125 4.87 11.34 3.42
C LEU A 125 5.16 10.31 4.51
N LEU A 126 5.27 9.04 4.13
CA LEU A 126 5.41 7.87 5.01
C LEU A 126 6.81 7.25 4.97
N ASP A 127 7.82 8.01 4.55
CA ASP A 127 9.22 7.56 4.38
C ASP A 127 9.39 6.33 3.46
N GLY A 128 8.38 6.04 2.63
CA GLY A 128 8.41 4.95 1.65
C GLY A 128 9.28 5.23 0.42
N ILE A 129 9.83 6.43 0.30
CA ILE A 129 10.73 6.83 -0.78
C ILE A 129 11.98 7.48 -0.19
N ASP A 130 13.12 6.83 -0.37
CA ASP A 130 14.40 7.47 -0.08
C ASP A 130 14.85 8.35 -1.27
N PHE A 131 14.73 9.66 -1.11
CA PHE A 131 15.14 10.64 -2.12
C PHE A 131 16.64 10.93 -2.13
N ALA A 132 17.36 10.53 -1.09
CA ALA A 132 18.82 10.73 -0.97
C ALA A 132 19.63 9.57 -1.55
N LYS A 133 19.01 8.39 -1.73
CA LYS A 133 19.70 7.24 -2.31
C LYS A 133 20.11 7.47 -3.77
N GLY A 134 21.05 6.65 -4.24
CA GLY A 134 21.53 6.66 -5.62
C GLY A 134 20.45 6.36 -6.67
N CYS A 135 20.86 6.25 -7.93
CA CYS A 135 19.96 6.08 -9.06
C CYS A 135 19.12 4.79 -8.99
N TYR A 136 17.87 4.89 -9.40
CA TYR A 136 16.96 3.76 -9.54
C TYR A 136 16.02 3.93 -10.74
N VAL A 137 15.44 2.84 -11.20
CA VAL A 137 14.52 2.83 -12.34
C VAL A 137 13.25 3.62 -12.01
N GLY A 138 12.89 4.61 -12.85
CA GLY A 138 11.75 5.48 -12.63
C GLY A 138 12.02 6.74 -11.79
N GLN A 139 13.24 6.93 -11.31
CA GLN A 139 13.65 8.07 -10.48
C GLN A 139 13.27 9.42 -11.08
N GLU A 140 13.45 9.61 -12.38
CA GLU A 140 13.17 10.91 -13.01
C GLU A 140 11.74 11.39 -12.76
N VAL A 141 10.76 10.51 -12.92
CA VAL A 141 9.35 10.84 -12.71
C VAL A 141 9.07 11.08 -11.24
N VAL A 142 9.53 10.18 -10.36
CA VAL A 142 9.32 10.26 -8.91
C VAL A 142 9.95 11.53 -8.32
N SER A 143 11.20 11.84 -8.68
CA SER A 143 11.90 13.06 -8.27
C SER A 143 11.22 14.33 -8.78
N ARG A 144 10.75 14.32 -10.05
CA ARG A 144 10.01 15.45 -10.62
C ARG A 144 8.70 15.72 -9.88
N MET A 145 7.97 14.68 -9.48
CA MET A 145 6.74 14.82 -8.71
C MET A 145 7.01 15.51 -7.36
N LYS A 146 8.09 15.14 -6.67
CA LYS A 146 8.52 15.80 -5.42
C LYS A 146 8.84 17.27 -5.64
N HIS A 147 9.74 17.58 -6.57
CA HIS A 147 10.25 18.94 -6.76
C HIS A 147 9.22 19.92 -7.34
N ARG A 148 8.25 19.44 -8.11
CA ARG A 148 7.20 20.28 -8.70
C ARG A 148 5.90 20.31 -7.90
N GLY A 149 5.81 19.53 -6.82
CA GLY A 149 4.58 19.44 -6.03
C GLY A 149 3.36 18.96 -6.85
N THR A 150 3.58 18.10 -7.84
CA THR A 150 2.55 17.75 -8.83
C THR A 150 1.74 16.52 -8.48
N ALA A 151 1.87 15.99 -7.26
CA ALA A 151 1.02 14.89 -6.79
C ALA A 151 -0.42 15.39 -6.66
N ARG A 152 -1.21 15.15 -7.70
CA ARG A 152 -2.63 15.55 -7.74
C ARG A 152 -3.55 14.51 -7.13
N ARG A 153 -3.07 13.29 -6.97
CA ARG A 153 -3.79 12.19 -6.35
C ARG A 153 -3.23 11.95 -4.97
N ARG A 154 -4.13 11.65 -4.05
CA ARG A 154 -3.78 11.26 -2.68
C ARG A 154 -4.77 10.22 -2.16
N PRO A 155 -4.37 9.40 -1.19
CA PRO A 155 -5.30 8.56 -0.48
C PRO A 155 -6.27 9.42 0.32
N VAL A 156 -7.49 8.98 0.35
CA VAL A 156 -8.54 9.53 1.22
C VAL A 156 -9.33 8.37 1.83
N ILE A 157 -9.91 8.61 2.98
CA ILE A 157 -10.84 7.70 3.61
C ILE A 157 -12.25 8.13 3.16
N VAL A 158 -12.99 7.21 2.56
CA VAL A 158 -14.39 7.42 2.17
C VAL A 158 -15.27 6.64 3.13
N SER A 159 -16.34 7.27 3.64
CA SER A 159 -17.27 6.67 4.60
C SER A 159 -18.72 6.91 4.19
N GLY A 160 -19.64 6.08 4.69
CA GLY A 160 -21.05 6.12 4.30
C GLY A 160 -21.30 5.42 2.96
N ILE A 161 -20.49 4.42 2.64
CA ILE A 161 -20.54 3.70 1.36
C ILE A 161 -21.61 2.61 1.44
N ASP A 162 -22.47 2.58 0.43
CA ASP A 162 -23.38 1.47 0.14
C ASP A 162 -23.18 1.07 -1.34
N ALA A 163 -21.94 0.71 -1.67
CA ALA A 163 -21.49 0.36 -3.02
C ALA A 163 -20.37 -0.68 -2.94
N ALA A 164 -20.10 -1.34 -4.05
CA ALA A 164 -19.00 -2.29 -4.16
C ALA A 164 -17.65 -1.58 -4.34
N ALA A 165 -16.56 -2.31 -4.12
CA ALA A 165 -15.22 -1.91 -4.53
C ALA A 165 -15.20 -1.53 -6.03
N ALA A 166 -14.24 -0.67 -6.40
CA ALA A 166 -14.07 -0.12 -7.75
C ALA A 166 -15.20 0.80 -8.25
N ALA A 167 -16.23 1.12 -7.43
CA ALA A 167 -17.22 2.13 -7.79
C ALA A 167 -16.56 3.51 -7.94
N ASP A 168 -17.09 4.31 -8.87
CA ASP A 168 -16.60 5.66 -9.14
C ASP A 168 -16.92 6.62 -7.99
N VAL A 169 -15.91 7.34 -7.53
CA VAL A 169 -16.06 8.50 -6.66
C VAL A 169 -16.18 9.75 -7.52
N VAL A 170 -17.34 10.40 -7.47
CA VAL A 170 -17.67 11.56 -8.29
C VAL A 170 -17.65 12.83 -7.43
N ALA A 171 -16.93 13.85 -7.86
CA ALA A 171 -16.89 15.16 -7.24
C ALA A 171 -17.21 16.22 -8.30
N SER A 172 -18.15 17.13 -8.03
CA SER A 172 -18.55 18.20 -8.96
C SER A 172 -18.88 17.67 -10.38
N GLY A 173 -19.55 16.52 -10.47
CA GLY A 173 -19.96 15.88 -11.73
C GLY A 173 -18.82 15.23 -12.53
N ARG A 174 -17.64 15.03 -11.93
CA ARG A 174 -16.48 14.39 -12.57
C ARG A 174 -15.94 13.28 -11.71
N THR A 175 -15.59 12.14 -12.30
CA THR A 175 -14.89 11.05 -11.60
C THR A 175 -13.57 11.54 -11.02
N ALA A 176 -13.44 11.52 -9.71
CA ALA A 176 -12.21 11.87 -9.00
C ALA A 176 -11.27 10.68 -8.84
N GLY A 177 -11.80 9.47 -8.81
CA GLY A 177 -11.10 8.19 -8.68
C GLY A 177 -12.10 7.08 -8.44
N THR A 178 -11.63 5.96 -7.93
CA THR A 178 -12.44 4.78 -7.61
C THR A 178 -12.22 4.35 -6.17
N LEU A 179 -13.22 3.70 -5.58
CA LEU A 179 -13.07 3.05 -4.29
C LEU A 179 -12.08 1.88 -4.38
N GLY A 180 -11.30 1.68 -3.35
CA GLY A 180 -10.61 0.42 -3.08
C GLY A 180 -11.53 -0.61 -2.43
N GLU A 181 -10.95 -1.49 -1.61
CA GLU A 181 -11.69 -2.46 -0.81
C GLU A 181 -12.67 -1.75 0.14
N VAL A 182 -13.88 -2.30 0.23
CA VAL A 182 -14.93 -1.75 1.11
C VAL A 182 -15.15 -2.68 2.29
N VAL A 183 -14.94 -2.17 3.50
CA VAL A 183 -15.22 -2.90 4.76
C VAL A 183 -16.01 -1.99 5.70
N GLY A 184 -17.15 -2.48 6.19
CA GLY A 184 -17.99 -1.75 7.13
C GLY A 184 -18.47 -0.38 6.62
N GLY A 185 -18.74 -0.25 5.32
CA GLY A 185 -19.17 1.00 4.71
C GLY A 185 -18.05 2.07 4.60
N ARG A 186 -16.79 1.66 4.68
CA ARG A 186 -15.60 2.51 4.53
C ARG A 186 -14.64 1.91 3.50
N ALA A 187 -13.88 2.76 2.84
CA ALA A 187 -12.84 2.39 1.89
C ALA A 187 -11.70 3.40 1.89
N VAL A 188 -10.53 2.98 1.43
CA VAL A 188 -9.53 3.91 0.92
C VAL A 188 -9.78 4.13 -0.57
N ALA A 189 -9.63 5.36 -1.01
CA ALA A 189 -9.68 5.71 -2.43
C ALA A 189 -8.51 6.61 -2.79
N VAL A 190 -7.90 6.40 -3.94
CA VAL A 190 -6.84 7.27 -4.46
C VAL A 190 -7.47 8.32 -5.37
N LEU A 191 -7.78 9.49 -4.80
CA LEU A 191 -8.57 10.52 -5.47
C LEU A 191 -7.74 11.69 -5.98
N ARG A 192 -8.18 12.28 -7.08
CA ARG A 192 -7.71 13.56 -7.58
C ARG A 192 -8.25 14.70 -6.74
N LEU A 193 -7.43 15.18 -5.79
CA LEU A 193 -7.83 16.25 -4.88
C LEU A 193 -8.15 17.56 -5.62
N ASP A 194 -7.52 17.81 -6.76
CA ASP A 194 -7.80 18.97 -7.61
C ASP A 194 -9.22 18.97 -8.22
N ARG A 195 -9.95 17.86 -8.13
CA ARG A 195 -11.36 17.75 -8.55
C ARG A 195 -12.35 17.92 -7.41
N ILE A 196 -11.89 17.85 -6.17
CA ILE A 196 -12.72 17.96 -4.96
C ILE A 196 -12.69 19.41 -4.50
N THR A 197 -13.52 20.25 -5.11
CA THR A 197 -13.66 21.67 -4.74
C THR A 197 -14.63 21.87 -3.57
N ASP A 198 -15.54 20.92 -3.38
CA ASP A 198 -16.51 20.88 -2.30
C ASP A 198 -16.61 19.43 -1.80
N VAL A 199 -16.14 19.19 -0.58
CA VAL A 199 -16.15 17.87 0.07
C VAL A 199 -17.57 17.38 0.36
N THR A 200 -18.55 18.27 0.44
CA THR A 200 -19.97 17.92 0.69
C THR A 200 -20.69 17.47 -0.59
N ALA A 201 -20.11 17.72 -1.75
CA ALA A 201 -20.67 17.36 -3.06
C ALA A 201 -20.02 16.10 -3.66
N VAL A 202 -19.41 15.24 -2.81
CA VAL A 202 -18.84 13.98 -3.24
C VAL A 202 -19.88 12.87 -3.15
N THR A 203 -19.96 12.06 -4.19
CA THR A 203 -20.95 10.97 -4.28
C THR A 203 -20.30 9.67 -4.78
N VAL A 204 -20.89 8.54 -4.39
CA VAL A 204 -20.65 7.20 -4.97
C VAL A 204 -22.01 6.64 -5.36
N ASP A 205 -22.14 6.19 -6.61
CA ASP A 205 -23.44 5.73 -7.18
C ASP A 205 -24.58 6.73 -6.96
N GLY A 206 -24.26 8.04 -7.04
CA GLY A 206 -25.24 9.13 -6.84
C GLY A 206 -25.61 9.39 -5.38
N ARG A 207 -25.08 8.65 -4.41
CA ARG A 207 -25.32 8.85 -2.98
C ARG A 207 -24.20 9.66 -2.34
N PRO A 208 -24.52 10.64 -1.48
CA PRO A 208 -23.50 11.43 -0.76
C PRO A 208 -22.63 10.52 0.13
N VAL A 209 -21.34 10.79 0.15
CA VAL A 209 -20.36 10.12 1.02
C VAL A 209 -19.49 11.15 1.74
N THR A 210 -18.90 10.77 2.85
CA THR A 210 -17.92 11.60 3.57
C THR A 210 -16.52 11.25 3.08
N VAL A 211 -15.68 12.26 2.89
CA VAL A 211 -14.29 12.14 2.45
C VAL A 211 -13.38 12.84 3.45
N GLU A 212 -12.39 12.13 3.96
CA GLU A 212 -11.43 12.63 4.94
C GLU A 212 -10.00 12.34 4.47
N LEU A 213 -9.08 13.26 4.73
CA LEU A 213 -7.64 12.99 4.56
C LEU A 213 -7.16 12.10 5.71
N PRO A 214 -6.22 11.17 5.46
CA PRO A 214 -5.53 10.46 6.53
C PRO A 214 -4.84 11.42 7.49
N ALA A 215 -4.63 11.00 8.74
CA ALA A 215 -4.01 11.83 9.78
C ALA A 215 -2.47 11.94 9.68
N TRP A 216 -1.86 11.14 8.83
CA TRP A 216 -0.40 11.14 8.57
C TRP A 216 0.02 12.08 7.45
#